data_aee3b9916f0a1500fa8a85af97621a45
#
_entry.id   aee3b9916f0a1500fa8a85af97621a45
#
_cell.length_a   1.000
_cell.length_b   1.000
_cell.length_c   1.000
_cell.angle_alpha   90.00
_cell.angle_beta   90.00
_cell.angle_gamma   90.00
#
_symmetry.space_group_name_H-M   'P 1'
#
loop_
_entity.id
_entity.type
_entity.pdbx_description
1 polymer ?
#
loop_
_entity_poly.entity_id
_entity_poly.type
_entity_poly.pdbx_seq_one_letter_code
_entity_poly.pdbx_strand_id
1 'polypeptide(L)'
;YKRQITGTAYAGKSTTVKMLADRYDMVFCGENYHSNVSDVVATDDAQPDICFMKNLTDWKEFVTRTPEEYERWIYSVGKETAEFEVAELISISQNRKVIVDTNIPIDILKEISDYNHVVVMLSPQSMSVERFFDRSDPEKQFLLNVIESCEDSEAVMENYRQGLALINSKKHYDEYANSGFFTVVRQDTEKDTKEEVCEIIAKHFGLS
;
A
#
# COMPACT_ATOMS: atom_id res chain seq x y z
N TYR A 1 -12.15 9.93 14.49
CA TYR A 1 -12.00 8.46 14.65
C TYR A 1 -11.47 7.81 13.37
N LYS A 2 -10.19 8.00 13.13
CA LYS A 2 -9.47 7.45 11.98
C LYS A 2 -8.77 6.18 12.41
N ARG A 3 -8.89 5.11 11.62
CA ARG A 3 -8.15 3.86 11.78
C ARG A 3 -7.31 3.66 10.54
N GLN A 4 -6.03 3.42 10.69
CA GLN A 4 -5.08 3.34 9.59
C GLN A 4 -4.40 1.96 9.58
N ILE A 5 -4.41 1.30 8.45
CA ILE A 5 -3.70 0.04 8.24
C ILE A 5 -2.65 0.29 7.16
N THR A 6 -1.40 0.02 7.48
CA THR A 6 -0.24 0.12 6.58
C THR A 6 0.58 -1.17 6.61
N GLY A 7 1.68 -1.24 5.87
CA GLY A 7 2.61 -2.36 5.89
C GLY A 7 2.97 -2.91 4.51
N THR A 8 3.55 -4.09 4.48
CA THR A 8 4.12 -4.68 3.27
C THR A 8 3.07 -5.11 2.25
N ALA A 9 3.48 -5.26 1.00
CA ALA A 9 2.65 -5.85 -0.04
C ALA A 9 2.22 -7.28 0.34
N TYR A 10 1.07 -7.72 -0.17
CA TYR A 10 0.51 -9.07 0.07
C TYR A 10 0.12 -9.38 1.54
N ALA A 11 0.21 -8.44 2.46
CA ALA A 11 -0.16 -8.66 3.87
C ALA A 11 -1.67 -8.78 4.12
N GLY A 12 -2.52 -8.43 3.15
CA GLY A 12 -3.97 -8.52 3.26
C GLY A 12 -4.65 -7.24 3.76
N LYS A 13 -3.97 -6.11 3.71
CA LYS A 13 -4.46 -4.79 4.17
C LYS A 13 -5.83 -4.44 3.61
N SER A 14 -5.97 -4.33 2.30
CA SER A 14 -7.21 -3.90 1.63
C SER A 14 -8.40 -4.81 1.95
N THR A 15 -8.17 -6.13 2.04
CA THR A 15 -9.21 -7.08 2.46
C THR A 15 -9.65 -6.81 3.90
N THR A 16 -8.70 -6.63 4.81
CA THR A 16 -8.97 -6.36 6.23
C THR A 16 -9.70 -5.03 6.43
N VAL A 17 -9.25 -3.97 5.74
CA VAL A 17 -9.89 -2.65 5.77
C VAL A 17 -11.34 -2.75 5.32
N LYS A 18 -11.61 -3.46 4.21
CA LYS A 18 -12.97 -3.66 3.70
C LYS A 18 -13.83 -4.44 4.69
N MET A 19 -13.34 -5.55 5.23
CA MET A 19 -14.09 -6.37 6.21
C MET A 19 -14.43 -5.58 7.47
N LEU A 20 -13.50 -4.77 7.99
CA LEU A 20 -13.74 -3.93 9.16
C LEU A 20 -14.71 -2.79 8.85
N ALA A 21 -14.59 -2.15 7.69
CA ALA A 21 -15.52 -1.12 7.26
C ALA A 21 -16.96 -1.64 7.21
N ASP A 22 -17.16 -2.79 6.55
CA ASP A 22 -18.47 -3.41 6.40
C ASP A 22 -19.05 -3.88 7.75
N ARG A 23 -18.21 -4.43 8.65
CA ARG A 23 -18.63 -4.98 9.95
C ARG A 23 -19.03 -3.92 10.96
N TYR A 24 -18.32 -2.78 10.95
CA TYR A 24 -18.46 -1.73 11.98
C TYR A 24 -19.07 -0.43 11.46
N ASP A 25 -19.70 -0.46 10.29
CA ASP A 25 -20.33 0.69 9.64
C ASP A 25 -19.39 1.90 9.57
N MET A 26 -18.21 1.66 8.97
CA MET A 26 -17.17 2.68 8.80
C MET A 26 -17.03 3.05 7.32
N VAL A 27 -16.59 4.26 7.06
CA VAL A 27 -16.21 4.65 5.70
C VAL A 27 -14.95 3.88 5.29
N PHE A 28 -15.05 3.14 4.20
CA PHE A 28 -13.93 2.46 3.55
C PHE A 28 -13.12 3.44 2.71
N CYS A 29 -11.82 3.53 2.96
CA CYS A 29 -10.86 4.23 2.10
C CYS A 29 -9.81 3.21 1.63
N GLY A 30 -9.80 2.92 0.33
CA GLY A 30 -8.80 2.05 -0.31
C GLY A 30 -7.47 2.75 -0.50
N GLU A 31 -6.47 2.02 -0.99
CA GLU A 31 -5.07 2.47 -1.12
C GLU A 31 -4.89 3.82 -1.84
N ASN A 32 -5.71 4.10 -2.85
CA ASN A 32 -5.62 5.32 -3.68
C ASN A 32 -6.78 6.30 -3.44
N TYR A 33 -7.33 6.35 -2.21
CA TYR A 33 -8.49 7.19 -1.91
C TYR A 33 -8.26 8.70 -2.13
N HIS A 34 -7.00 9.13 -2.14
CA HIS A 34 -6.57 10.51 -2.37
C HIS A 34 -6.58 10.93 -3.86
N SER A 35 -6.70 9.98 -4.80
CA SER A 35 -6.52 10.24 -6.25
C SER A 35 -7.47 11.30 -6.80
N ASN A 36 -8.70 11.38 -6.29
CA ASN A 36 -9.65 12.41 -6.71
C ASN A 36 -9.14 13.84 -6.49
N VAL A 37 -8.28 14.05 -5.49
CA VAL A 37 -7.67 15.35 -5.20
C VAL A 37 -6.31 15.46 -5.88
N SER A 38 -5.42 14.50 -5.67
CA SER A 38 -4.06 14.55 -6.22
C SER A 38 -4.03 14.64 -7.74
N ASP A 39 -4.92 13.94 -8.44
CA ASP A 39 -4.98 13.97 -9.91
C ASP A 39 -5.37 15.34 -10.46
N VAL A 40 -6.01 16.17 -9.65
CA VAL A 40 -6.45 17.52 -10.06
C VAL A 40 -5.44 18.60 -9.69
N VAL A 41 -4.80 18.48 -8.50
CA VAL A 41 -4.01 19.57 -7.94
C VAL A 41 -2.50 19.35 -7.97
N ALA A 42 -2.03 18.10 -8.17
CA ALA A 42 -0.60 17.81 -8.28
C ALA A 42 0.03 18.49 -9.49
N THR A 43 1.23 19.03 -9.31
CA THR A 43 2.02 19.71 -10.33
C THR A 43 3.39 19.08 -10.47
N ASP A 44 3.98 19.17 -11.67
CA ASP A 44 5.32 18.60 -11.95
C ASP A 44 6.40 19.21 -11.05
N ASP A 45 6.25 20.47 -10.64
CA ASP A 45 7.21 21.15 -9.76
C ASP A 45 7.16 20.66 -8.32
N ALA A 46 5.98 20.31 -7.80
CA ALA A 46 5.78 19.95 -6.40
C ALA A 46 5.62 18.43 -6.19
N GLN A 47 5.01 17.71 -7.12
CA GLN A 47 4.76 16.28 -7.05
C GLN A 47 5.12 15.59 -8.37
N PRO A 48 6.42 15.57 -8.76
CA PRO A 48 6.86 15.03 -10.04
C PRO A 48 6.57 13.54 -10.22
N ASP A 49 6.61 12.75 -9.15
CA ASP A 49 6.38 11.29 -9.24
C ASP A 49 4.91 10.91 -9.34
N ILE A 50 3.99 11.68 -8.75
CA ILE A 50 2.55 11.58 -9.01
C ILE A 50 2.27 11.99 -10.47
N CYS A 51 2.82 13.11 -10.92
CA CYS A 51 2.63 13.60 -12.28
C CYS A 51 3.24 12.68 -13.32
N PHE A 52 4.36 12.01 -13.04
CA PHE A 52 4.89 10.97 -13.90
C PHE A 52 3.84 9.90 -14.21
N MET A 53 3.19 9.32 -13.18
CA MET A 53 2.17 8.30 -13.39
C MET A 53 0.96 8.82 -14.15
N LYS A 54 0.52 10.03 -13.85
CA LYS A 54 -0.60 10.69 -14.52
C LYS A 54 -0.36 10.94 -16.00
N ASN A 55 0.89 11.29 -16.36
CA ASN A 55 1.29 11.64 -17.72
C ASN A 55 1.83 10.43 -18.50
N LEU A 56 1.93 9.26 -17.88
CA LEU A 56 2.49 8.06 -18.50
C LEU A 56 1.62 7.60 -19.67
N THR A 57 2.20 7.61 -20.87
CA THR A 57 1.52 7.18 -22.10
C THR A 57 1.93 5.78 -22.55
N ASP A 58 3.16 5.36 -22.22
CA ASP A 58 3.68 4.02 -22.47
C ASP A 58 4.06 3.34 -21.15
N TRP A 59 3.25 2.38 -20.73
CA TRP A 59 3.49 1.63 -19.49
C TRP A 59 4.75 0.76 -19.51
N LYS A 60 5.35 0.54 -20.69
CA LYS A 60 6.65 -0.13 -20.78
C LYS A 60 7.74 0.68 -20.09
N GLU A 61 7.68 2.03 -20.12
CA GLU A 61 8.60 2.89 -19.39
C GLU A 61 8.56 2.64 -17.88
N PHE A 62 7.39 2.26 -17.36
CA PHE A 62 7.25 1.94 -15.95
C PHE A 62 7.83 0.58 -15.59
N VAL A 63 7.50 -0.48 -16.36
CA VAL A 63 7.89 -1.85 -16.02
C VAL A 63 9.35 -2.17 -16.36
N THR A 64 10.01 -1.35 -17.20
CA THR A 64 11.43 -1.51 -17.57
C THR A 64 12.39 -0.71 -16.71
N ARG A 65 11.91 0.02 -15.70
CA ARG A 65 12.77 0.72 -14.72
C ARG A 65 13.72 -0.25 -14.04
N THR A 66 14.93 0.22 -13.72
CA THR A 66 15.83 -0.56 -12.86
C THR A 66 15.22 -0.77 -11.46
N PRO A 67 15.62 -1.81 -10.73
CA PRO A 67 15.15 -2.03 -9.37
C PRO A 67 15.33 -0.81 -8.45
N GLU A 68 16.44 -0.10 -8.58
CA GLU A 68 16.76 1.10 -7.80
C GLU A 68 15.89 2.31 -8.19
N GLU A 69 15.58 2.46 -9.48
CA GLU A 69 14.64 3.50 -9.97
C GLU A 69 13.24 3.22 -9.47
N TYR A 70 12.82 1.96 -9.46
CA TYR A 70 11.52 1.56 -8.96
C TYR A 70 11.42 1.78 -7.43
N GLU A 71 12.44 1.39 -6.64
CA GLU A 71 12.51 1.64 -5.20
C GLU A 71 12.43 3.14 -4.91
N ARG A 72 13.26 3.95 -5.57
CA ARG A 72 13.28 5.41 -5.39
C ARG A 72 11.90 6.02 -5.66
N TRP A 73 11.27 5.61 -6.75
CA TRP A 73 9.94 6.11 -7.12
C TRP A 73 8.88 5.75 -6.08
N ILE A 74 8.83 4.51 -5.60
CA ILE A 74 7.87 4.08 -4.56
C ILE A 74 7.97 4.94 -3.31
N TYR A 75 9.21 5.26 -2.87
CA TYR A 75 9.41 6.08 -1.67
C TYR A 75 9.10 7.56 -1.91
N SER A 76 9.43 8.06 -3.07
CA SER A 76 9.17 9.45 -3.43
C SER A 76 7.66 9.70 -3.60
N VAL A 77 6.97 8.88 -4.38
CA VAL A 77 5.52 8.99 -4.56
C VAL A 77 4.77 8.83 -3.24
N GLY A 78 5.22 7.94 -2.34
CA GLY A 78 4.63 7.79 -1.00
C GLY A 78 4.72 9.06 -0.15
N LYS A 79 5.79 9.84 -0.28
CA LYS A 79 5.92 11.15 0.38
C LYS A 79 5.04 12.22 -0.25
N GLU A 80 5.00 12.25 -1.58
CA GLU A 80 4.16 13.20 -2.32
C GLU A 80 2.67 12.97 -2.06
N THR A 81 2.23 11.72 -1.99
CA THR A 81 0.82 11.36 -1.71
C THR A 81 0.42 11.61 -0.26
N ALA A 82 1.36 11.56 0.68
CA ALA A 82 1.05 11.66 2.11
C ALA A 82 0.26 12.93 2.48
N GLU A 83 0.58 14.07 1.88
CA GLU A 83 -0.12 15.33 2.13
C GLU A 83 -1.58 15.26 1.66
N PHE A 84 -1.82 14.66 0.49
CA PHE A 84 -3.16 14.48 -0.05
C PHE A 84 -3.95 13.46 0.76
N GLU A 85 -3.32 12.34 1.14
CA GLU A 85 -3.94 11.35 2.02
C GLU A 85 -4.38 11.97 3.35
N VAL A 86 -3.53 12.76 3.98
CA VAL A 86 -3.84 13.43 5.26
C VAL A 86 -4.99 14.43 5.08
N ALA A 87 -4.93 15.28 4.06
CA ALA A 87 -5.96 16.28 3.80
C ALA A 87 -7.33 15.63 3.53
N GLU A 88 -7.37 14.61 2.68
CA GLU A 88 -8.58 13.88 2.36
C GLU A 88 -9.12 13.13 3.59
N LEU A 89 -8.25 12.49 4.37
CA LEU A 89 -8.62 11.78 5.58
C LEU A 89 -9.23 12.72 6.63
N ILE A 90 -8.71 13.94 6.76
CA ILE A 90 -9.30 14.98 7.62
C ILE A 90 -10.71 15.35 7.13
N SER A 91 -10.86 15.56 5.84
CA SER A 91 -12.14 15.92 5.21
C SER A 91 -13.20 14.83 5.42
N ILE A 92 -12.87 13.58 5.10
CA ILE A 92 -13.80 12.45 5.18
C ILE A 92 -14.20 12.13 6.62
N SER A 93 -13.27 12.30 7.59
CA SER A 93 -13.44 11.83 8.98
C SER A 93 -14.16 12.81 9.90
N GLN A 94 -14.58 14.00 9.43
CA GLN A 94 -15.14 15.05 10.31
C GLN A 94 -16.29 14.56 11.20
N ASN A 95 -17.24 13.79 10.65
CA ASN A 95 -18.40 13.29 11.38
C ASN A 95 -18.62 11.77 11.18
N ARG A 96 -17.62 11.05 10.73
CA ARG A 96 -17.72 9.63 10.38
C ARG A 96 -16.55 8.85 10.96
N LYS A 97 -16.80 7.59 11.26
CA LYS A 97 -15.73 6.62 11.53
C LYS A 97 -15.12 6.20 10.20
N VAL A 98 -13.81 6.25 10.09
CA VAL A 98 -13.09 5.94 8.85
C VAL A 98 -12.04 4.87 9.12
N ILE A 99 -11.89 3.95 8.19
CA ILE A 99 -10.76 3.01 8.15
C ILE A 99 -10.12 3.06 6.77
N VAL A 100 -8.79 3.10 6.73
CA VAL A 100 -8.03 3.35 5.52
C VAL A 100 -6.87 2.35 5.34
N ASP A 101 -6.68 1.90 4.11
CA ASP A 101 -5.44 1.28 3.63
C ASP A 101 -4.53 2.42 3.18
N THR A 102 -3.48 2.72 3.97
CA THR A 102 -2.65 3.90 3.76
C THR A 102 -1.23 3.55 3.36
N ASN A 103 -0.65 4.37 2.48
CA ASN A 103 0.77 4.34 2.11
C ASN A 103 1.57 5.48 2.76
N ILE A 104 0.97 6.23 3.69
CA ILE A 104 1.67 7.28 4.42
C ILE A 104 2.91 6.68 5.10
N PRO A 105 4.11 7.26 4.88
CA PRO A 105 5.35 6.81 5.52
C PRO A 105 5.26 6.74 7.04
N ILE A 106 5.98 5.80 7.64
CA ILE A 106 5.93 5.51 9.09
C ILE A 106 6.33 6.72 9.94
N ASP A 107 7.30 7.50 9.50
CA ASP A 107 7.73 8.73 10.18
C ASP A 107 6.59 9.75 10.25
N ILE A 108 5.88 9.97 9.15
CA ILE A 108 4.71 10.86 9.12
C ILE A 108 3.57 10.28 9.97
N LEU A 109 3.31 8.96 9.88
CA LEU A 109 2.28 8.31 10.71
C LEU A 109 2.53 8.52 12.22
N LYS A 110 3.79 8.53 12.65
CA LYS A 110 4.16 8.80 14.06
C LYS A 110 3.85 10.22 14.50
N GLU A 111 3.89 11.17 13.57
CA GLU A 111 3.57 12.58 13.87
C GLU A 111 2.05 12.83 13.95
N ILE A 112 1.25 12.11 13.16
CA ILE A 112 -0.18 12.38 13.00
C ILE A 112 -1.12 11.40 13.70
N SER A 113 -0.59 10.27 14.20
CA SER A 113 -1.38 9.18 14.79
C SER A 113 -0.69 8.57 16.01
N ASP A 114 -1.46 7.87 16.82
CA ASP A 114 -0.97 7.11 17.97
C ASP A 114 -1.11 5.60 17.79
N TYR A 115 -0.53 4.85 18.74
CA TYR A 115 -0.50 3.40 18.76
C TYR A 115 -1.88 2.74 18.55
N ASN A 116 -2.94 3.32 19.14
CA ASN A 116 -4.28 2.71 19.11
C ASN A 116 -5.02 2.94 17.78
N HIS A 117 -4.47 3.77 16.90
CA HIS A 117 -5.10 4.16 15.64
C HIS A 117 -4.37 3.64 14.40
N VAL A 118 -3.23 2.96 14.58
CA VAL A 118 -2.42 2.41 13.48
C VAL A 118 -2.16 0.93 13.69
N VAL A 119 -2.31 0.15 12.63
CA VAL A 119 -1.88 -1.25 12.54
C VAL A 119 -0.92 -1.41 11.38
N VAL A 120 0.17 -2.09 11.63
CA VAL A 120 1.11 -2.53 10.59
C VAL A 120 0.85 -4.00 10.27
N MET A 121 0.54 -4.28 9.01
CA MET A 121 0.38 -5.65 8.52
C MET A 121 1.60 -6.04 7.68
N LEU A 122 2.23 -7.15 8.03
CA LEU A 122 3.43 -7.65 7.37
C LEU A 122 3.17 -9.01 6.71
N SER A 123 3.90 -9.28 5.63
CA SER A 123 3.99 -10.61 5.02
C SER A 123 5.45 -10.97 4.77
N PRO A 124 5.80 -12.27 4.74
CA PRO A 124 7.13 -12.70 4.33
C PRO A 124 7.46 -12.19 2.92
N GLN A 125 8.74 -11.84 2.69
CA GLN A 125 9.21 -11.34 1.39
C GLN A 125 8.88 -12.31 0.23
N SER A 126 9.02 -13.61 0.46
CA SER A 126 8.65 -14.64 -0.53
C SER A 126 7.22 -14.49 -1.04
N MET A 127 6.27 -14.24 -0.14
CA MET A 127 4.88 -14.01 -0.55
C MET A 127 4.71 -12.73 -1.35
N SER A 128 5.39 -11.66 -0.95
CA SER A 128 5.28 -10.35 -1.61
C SER A 128 5.86 -10.34 -3.02
N VAL A 129 6.91 -11.13 -3.26
CA VAL A 129 7.63 -11.17 -4.55
C VAL A 129 7.09 -12.29 -5.44
N GLU A 130 7.07 -13.53 -4.94
CA GLU A 130 6.73 -14.70 -5.75
C GLU A 130 5.26 -14.73 -6.17
N ARG A 131 4.37 -14.26 -5.27
CA ARG A 131 2.92 -14.27 -5.49
C ARG A 131 2.34 -12.92 -5.90
N PHE A 132 3.17 -11.98 -6.33
CA PHE A 132 2.71 -10.63 -6.65
C PHE A 132 1.66 -10.64 -7.76
N PHE A 133 1.88 -11.44 -8.82
CA PHE A 133 1.00 -11.57 -9.96
C PHE A 133 -0.06 -12.68 -9.84
N ASP A 134 -0.06 -13.48 -8.77
CA ASP A 134 -1.05 -14.54 -8.55
C ASP A 134 -2.45 -13.99 -8.17
N ARG A 135 -2.57 -12.67 -8.08
CA ARG A 135 -3.82 -12.00 -7.70
C ARG A 135 -4.70 -11.76 -8.90
N SER A 136 -6.01 -11.91 -8.71
CA SER A 136 -7.02 -11.43 -9.66
C SER A 136 -7.23 -9.90 -9.63
N ASP A 137 -6.30 -9.16 -9.04
CA ASP A 137 -6.29 -7.71 -8.97
C ASP A 137 -6.09 -7.12 -10.37
N PRO A 138 -7.03 -6.32 -10.90
CA PRO A 138 -6.95 -5.81 -12.27
C PRO A 138 -5.69 -5.00 -12.56
N GLU A 139 -5.18 -4.23 -11.59
CA GLU A 139 -3.96 -3.44 -11.78
C GLU A 139 -2.73 -4.34 -11.93
N LYS A 140 -2.64 -5.40 -11.11
CA LYS A 140 -1.52 -6.35 -11.18
C LYS A 140 -1.57 -7.18 -12.47
N GLN A 141 -2.77 -7.59 -12.89
CA GLN A 141 -2.96 -8.29 -14.18
C GLN A 141 -2.66 -7.37 -15.37
N PHE A 142 -2.99 -6.08 -15.26
CA PHE A 142 -2.60 -5.11 -16.28
C PHE A 142 -1.09 -4.98 -16.40
N LEU A 143 -0.36 -4.83 -15.28
CA LEU A 143 1.11 -4.78 -15.29
C LEU A 143 1.74 -6.05 -15.85
N LEU A 144 1.20 -7.23 -15.52
CA LEU A 144 1.64 -8.50 -16.08
C LEU A 144 1.51 -8.50 -17.62
N ASN A 145 0.36 -8.09 -18.14
CA ASN A 145 0.13 -7.99 -19.58
C ASN A 145 1.10 -7.00 -20.27
N VAL A 146 1.43 -5.88 -19.60
CA VAL A 146 2.42 -4.92 -20.12
C VAL A 146 3.80 -5.58 -20.22
N ILE A 147 4.24 -6.27 -19.15
CA ILE A 147 5.51 -6.99 -19.13
C ILE A 147 5.56 -8.04 -20.25
N GLU A 148 4.50 -8.85 -20.40
CA GLU A 148 4.40 -9.88 -21.45
C GLU A 148 4.40 -9.29 -22.88
N SER A 149 4.02 -8.04 -23.05
CA SER A 149 4.06 -7.32 -24.33
C SER A 149 5.43 -6.73 -24.68
N CYS A 150 6.41 -6.80 -23.78
CA CYS A 150 7.77 -6.33 -24.06
C CYS A 150 8.52 -7.31 -24.99
N GLU A 151 9.49 -6.79 -25.75
CA GLU A 151 10.28 -7.58 -26.69
C GLU A 151 11.07 -8.72 -26.00
N ASP A 152 11.65 -8.42 -24.82
CA ASP A 152 12.30 -9.39 -23.93
C ASP A 152 11.53 -9.46 -22.60
N SER A 153 10.36 -10.10 -22.65
CA SER A 153 9.45 -10.18 -21.51
C SER A 153 10.05 -10.95 -20.33
N GLU A 154 10.94 -11.92 -20.57
CA GLU A 154 11.60 -12.69 -19.52
C GLU A 154 12.58 -11.80 -18.73
N ALA A 155 13.42 -11.03 -19.42
CA ALA A 155 14.34 -10.12 -18.77
C ALA A 155 13.60 -8.99 -18.04
N VAL A 156 12.52 -8.45 -18.61
CA VAL A 156 11.68 -7.43 -17.96
C VAL A 156 11.00 -7.99 -16.72
N MET A 157 10.48 -9.21 -16.76
CA MET A 157 9.88 -9.87 -15.60
C MET A 157 10.90 -10.08 -14.47
N GLU A 158 12.10 -10.57 -14.82
CA GLU A 158 13.16 -10.76 -13.82
C GLU A 158 13.58 -9.43 -13.18
N ASN A 159 13.78 -8.40 -14.00
CA ASN A 159 14.09 -7.04 -13.52
C ASN A 159 12.99 -6.49 -12.59
N TYR A 160 11.72 -6.66 -12.97
CA TYR A 160 10.59 -6.21 -12.18
C TYR A 160 10.49 -6.96 -10.84
N ARG A 161 10.75 -8.28 -10.83
CA ARG A 161 10.85 -9.08 -9.59
C ARG A 161 11.98 -8.62 -8.67
N GLN A 162 13.12 -8.23 -9.22
CA GLN A 162 14.22 -7.65 -8.44
C GLN A 162 13.81 -6.32 -7.80
N GLY A 163 13.07 -5.47 -8.51
CA GLY A 163 12.47 -4.27 -7.94
C GLY A 163 11.51 -4.58 -6.80
N LEU A 164 10.62 -5.56 -6.98
CA LEU A 164 9.72 -6.02 -5.92
C LEU A 164 10.49 -6.57 -4.71
N ALA A 165 11.59 -7.32 -4.94
CA ALA A 165 12.43 -7.84 -3.86
C ALA A 165 13.12 -6.71 -3.08
N LEU A 166 13.53 -5.64 -3.76
CA LEU A 166 14.19 -4.50 -3.15
C LEU A 166 13.24 -3.71 -2.24
N ILE A 167 12.03 -3.37 -2.73
CA ILE A 167 11.01 -2.66 -1.93
C ILE A 167 10.42 -3.51 -0.79
N ASN A 168 10.53 -4.84 -0.87
CA ASN A 168 10.16 -5.77 0.20
C ASN A 168 11.38 -6.35 0.92
N SER A 169 12.54 -5.68 0.84
CA SER A 169 13.78 -6.13 1.48
C SER A 169 13.65 -6.17 3.00
N LYS A 170 14.58 -6.89 3.65
CA LYS A 170 14.64 -6.93 5.11
C LYS A 170 14.73 -5.54 5.73
N LYS A 171 15.44 -4.61 5.10
CA LYS A 171 15.54 -3.22 5.56
C LYS A 171 14.14 -2.59 5.68
N HIS A 172 13.34 -2.65 4.62
CA HIS A 172 12.00 -2.06 4.59
C HIS A 172 11.01 -2.82 5.47
N TYR A 173 11.14 -4.14 5.54
CA TYR A 173 10.38 -4.95 6.50
C TYR A 173 10.66 -4.51 7.95
N ASP A 174 11.94 -4.33 8.30
CA ASP A 174 12.36 -3.92 9.65
C ASP A 174 11.90 -2.49 9.99
N GLU A 175 11.80 -1.56 9.04
CA GLU A 175 11.25 -0.22 9.24
C GLU A 175 9.79 -0.30 9.72
N TYR A 176 8.98 -1.15 9.11
CA TYR A 176 7.61 -1.41 9.55
C TYR A 176 7.57 -2.17 10.88
N ALA A 177 8.30 -3.27 11.00
CA ALA A 177 8.30 -4.13 12.18
C ALA A 177 8.76 -3.39 13.45
N ASN A 178 9.71 -2.46 13.31
CA ASN A 178 10.24 -1.65 14.42
C ASN A 178 9.58 -0.27 14.51
N SER A 179 8.45 -0.07 13.85
CA SER A 179 7.73 1.22 13.86
C SER A 179 7.25 1.65 15.25
N GLY A 180 7.03 0.70 16.15
CA GLY A 180 6.41 0.92 17.46
C GLY A 180 4.88 0.86 17.43
N PHE A 181 4.25 0.69 16.26
CA PHE A 181 2.82 0.44 16.13
C PHE A 181 2.48 -1.04 16.34
N PHE A 182 1.19 -1.31 16.56
CA PHE A 182 0.69 -2.68 16.65
C PHE A 182 0.92 -3.43 15.34
N THR A 183 1.60 -4.56 15.41
CA THR A 183 2.02 -5.30 14.21
C THR A 183 1.38 -6.68 14.15
N VAL A 184 0.83 -7.02 12.99
CA VAL A 184 0.28 -8.35 12.67
C VAL A 184 1.06 -8.93 11.51
N VAL A 185 1.60 -10.13 11.66
CA VAL A 185 2.37 -10.81 10.62
C VAL A 185 1.49 -11.90 9.99
N ARG A 186 1.25 -11.79 8.70
CA ARG A 186 0.58 -12.81 7.92
C ARG A 186 1.44 -14.06 7.85
N GLN A 187 0.85 -15.22 8.15
CA GLN A 187 1.53 -16.49 8.00
C GLN A 187 1.35 -17.03 6.56
N ASP A 188 2.38 -17.64 6.02
CA ASP A 188 2.30 -18.40 4.76
C ASP A 188 1.67 -19.76 5.05
N THR A 189 0.35 -19.81 4.98
CA THR A 189 -0.46 -21.00 5.27
C THR A 189 -1.62 -21.10 4.30
N GLU A 190 -2.07 -22.33 4.00
CA GLU A 190 -3.27 -22.56 3.21
C GLU A 190 -4.57 -22.25 3.98
N LYS A 191 -4.49 -22.16 5.32
CA LYS A 191 -5.63 -21.81 6.16
C LYS A 191 -6.06 -20.37 5.91
N ASP A 192 -7.36 -20.16 5.66
CA ASP A 192 -7.91 -18.80 5.63
C ASP A 192 -7.98 -18.22 7.05
N THR A 193 -7.14 -17.23 7.31
CA THR A 193 -7.02 -16.56 8.63
C THR A 193 -7.62 -15.15 8.64
N LYS A 194 -8.37 -14.76 7.59
CA LYS A 194 -8.89 -13.39 7.46
C LYS A 194 -9.76 -12.98 8.65
N GLU A 195 -10.65 -13.85 9.09
CA GLU A 195 -11.53 -13.55 10.23
C GLU A 195 -10.76 -13.41 11.53
N GLU A 196 -9.80 -14.30 11.80
CA GLU A 196 -8.96 -14.23 13.00
C GLU A 196 -8.14 -12.92 13.04
N VAL A 197 -7.55 -12.55 11.90
CA VAL A 197 -6.79 -11.29 11.76
C VAL A 197 -7.72 -10.09 11.94
N CYS A 198 -8.90 -10.11 11.35
CA CYS A 198 -9.88 -9.05 11.46
C CYS A 198 -10.32 -8.84 12.92
N GLU A 199 -10.54 -9.90 13.69
CA GLU A 199 -10.89 -9.83 15.11
C GLU A 199 -9.76 -9.27 15.97
N ILE A 200 -8.51 -9.70 15.73
CA ILE A 200 -7.32 -9.17 16.42
C ILE A 200 -7.21 -7.66 16.20
N ILE A 201 -7.35 -7.21 14.96
CA ILE A 201 -7.24 -5.79 14.60
C ILE A 201 -8.43 -5.00 15.15
N ALA A 202 -9.65 -5.54 15.08
CA ALA A 202 -10.84 -4.91 15.66
C ALA A 202 -10.66 -4.67 17.16
N LYS A 203 -10.16 -5.67 17.88
CA LYS A 203 -9.86 -5.56 19.33
C LYS A 203 -8.82 -4.47 19.59
N HIS A 204 -7.75 -4.43 18.81
CA HIS A 204 -6.73 -3.37 18.95
C HIS A 204 -7.32 -1.98 18.75
N PHE A 205 -8.16 -1.81 17.74
CA PHE A 205 -8.85 -0.54 17.47
C PHE A 205 -9.99 -0.20 18.42
N GLY A 206 -10.29 -1.05 19.40
CA GLY A 206 -11.42 -0.87 20.31
C GLY A 206 -12.78 -0.87 19.58
N LEU A 207 -12.90 -1.64 18.53
CA LEU A 207 -14.14 -1.88 17.81
C LEU A 207 -14.87 -3.06 18.47
N SER A 208 -16.00 -2.83 19.08
CA SER A 208 -16.85 -3.83 19.75
C SER A 208 -18.31 -3.63 19.37
#